data_a0ad51f85a49a0346c39efa6c7fa1bea
#
_entry.id   a0ad51f85a49a0346c39efa6c7fa1bea
#
_cell.length_a   1.000
_cell.length_b   1.000
_cell.length_c   1.000
_cell.angle_alpha   90.00
_cell.angle_beta   90.00
_cell.angle_gamma   90.00
#
_symmetry.space_group_name_H-M   'P 1'
#
loop_
_entity.id
_entity.type
_entity.pdbx_description
1 polymer ?
#
loop_
_entity_poly.entity_id
_entity_poly.type
_entity_poly.pdbx_seq_one_letter_code
_entity_poly.pdbx_strand_id
1 'polypeptide(L)'
;MNFRNSAALAKTFRRRSVWLAGFLLCFVGLSGCVTLRPIPGTKIADTPLHRELLQRVEEYRIAMEQRDAGKLLSMAHPNYYEDSGTPSAQDDYAYAGLKRVLETRLSSVRWMRYLIRYRDIRVTGDRATVDLRYDLSFQLMTEIGEKWERRQNDKRLELVHEGDRWLFTSGF
;
A
#
# COMPACT_ATOMS: atom_id res chain seq x y z
N MET A 1 -68.79 -31.39 -46.64
CA MET A 1 -67.72 -32.24 -47.25
C MET A 1 -66.48 -31.40 -47.47
N ASN A 2 -65.46 -31.77 -46.87
CA ASN A 2 -64.00 -31.61 -47.06
C ASN A 2 -63.23 -31.02 -45.82
N PHE A 3 -62.93 -31.95 -44.97
CA PHE A 3 -61.81 -31.85 -44.06
C PHE A 3 -60.48 -32.00 -44.84
N ARG A 4 -59.60 -30.97 -44.90
CA ARG A 4 -58.20 -31.08 -45.20
C ARG A 4 -57.57 -29.69 -45.07
N ASN A 5 -56.86 -29.44 -43.99
CA ASN A 5 -55.65 -28.65 -43.92
C ASN A 5 -55.41 -28.19 -42.46
N SER A 6 -54.98 -29.10 -41.59
CA SER A 6 -54.57 -28.77 -40.25
C SER A 6 -53.20 -29.40 -39.85
N ALA A 7 -52.36 -29.74 -40.85
CA ALA A 7 -51.09 -30.41 -40.55
C ALA A 7 -49.82 -29.64 -40.93
N ALA A 8 -49.96 -28.40 -41.45
CA ALA A 8 -48.78 -27.67 -41.93
C ALA A 8 -48.21 -26.57 -40.97
N LEU A 9 -48.99 -26.24 -39.93
CA LEU A 9 -48.54 -25.13 -38.99
C LEU A 9 -47.74 -25.57 -37.77
N ALA A 10 -47.63 -26.86 -37.50
CA ALA A 10 -46.93 -27.35 -36.32
C ALA A 10 -45.41 -27.59 -36.49
N LYS A 11 -44.89 -27.57 -37.72
CA LYS A 11 -43.48 -27.90 -37.98
C LYS A 11 -42.55 -26.70 -38.00
N THR A 12 -43.04 -25.49 -38.15
CA THR A 12 -42.20 -24.27 -38.22
C THR A 12 -41.89 -23.64 -36.87
N PHE A 13 -42.71 -23.95 -35.83
CA PHE A 13 -42.52 -23.37 -34.51
C PHE A 13 -41.43 -24.07 -33.69
N ARG A 14 -41.14 -25.35 -33.97
CA ARG A 14 -40.15 -26.13 -33.21
C ARG A 14 -38.69 -25.87 -33.60
N ARG A 15 -38.45 -25.28 -34.78
CA ARG A 15 -37.06 -24.96 -35.24
C ARG A 15 -36.54 -23.64 -34.75
N ARG A 16 -37.39 -22.68 -34.36
CA ARG A 16 -36.97 -21.37 -33.87
C ARG A 16 -36.56 -21.36 -32.40
N SER A 17 -37.11 -22.26 -31.58
CA SER A 17 -36.79 -22.36 -30.16
C SER A 17 -35.42 -22.98 -29.86
N VAL A 18 -34.88 -23.79 -30.76
CA VAL A 18 -33.57 -24.43 -30.58
C VAL A 18 -32.42 -23.46 -30.83
N TRP A 19 -32.60 -22.45 -31.68
CA TRP A 19 -31.60 -21.44 -31.96
C TRP A 19 -31.50 -20.36 -30.85
N LEU A 20 -32.57 -20.07 -30.16
CA LEU A 20 -32.57 -19.13 -29.04
C LEU A 20 -31.93 -19.73 -27.77
N ALA A 21 -32.05 -21.03 -27.55
CA ALA A 21 -31.39 -21.70 -26.42
C ALA A 21 -29.84 -21.82 -26.60
N GLY A 22 -29.37 -21.94 -27.83
CA GLY A 22 -27.94 -22.02 -28.15
C GLY A 22 -27.22 -20.67 -27.99
N PHE A 23 -27.91 -19.54 -28.18
CA PHE A 23 -27.31 -18.21 -28.07
C PHE A 23 -27.17 -17.72 -26.61
N LEU A 24 -27.99 -18.25 -25.69
CA LEU A 24 -27.94 -17.88 -24.28
C LEU A 24 -26.84 -18.61 -23.50
N LEU A 25 -26.30 -19.72 -24.04
CA LEU A 25 -25.25 -20.50 -23.35
C LEU A 25 -23.83 -20.01 -23.62
N CYS A 26 -23.60 -19.11 -24.58
CA CYS A 26 -22.27 -18.59 -24.92
C CYS A 26 -21.82 -17.38 -24.10
N PHE A 27 -22.66 -16.84 -23.18
CA PHE A 27 -22.34 -15.62 -22.43
C PHE A 27 -21.72 -15.85 -21.04
N VAL A 28 -21.52 -17.11 -20.61
CA VAL A 28 -21.06 -17.46 -19.24
C VAL A 28 -19.55 -17.70 -19.16
N GLY A 29 -18.79 -17.45 -20.21
CA GLY A 29 -17.37 -17.90 -20.33
C GLY A 29 -16.27 -16.85 -20.22
N LEU A 30 -16.53 -15.58 -19.88
CA LEU A 30 -15.51 -14.54 -19.85
C LEU A 30 -15.28 -13.94 -18.44
N SER A 31 -15.28 -14.78 -17.42
CA SER A 31 -14.66 -14.42 -16.14
C SER A 31 -13.14 -14.55 -16.30
N GLY A 32 -12.54 -13.68 -17.09
CA GLY A 32 -11.08 -13.57 -17.17
C GLY A 32 -10.57 -13.14 -15.81
N CYS A 33 -9.86 -14.02 -15.10
CA CYS A 33 -9.06 -13.62 -13.94
C CYS A 33 -8.07 -12.56 -14.43
N VAL A 34 -8.31 -11.30 -14.09
CA VAL A 34 -7.33 -10.23 -14.31
C VAL A 34 -6.17 -10.49 -13.36
N THR A 35 -5.14 -11.16 -13.86
CA THR A 35 -3.90 -11.33 -13.13
C THR A 35 -3.19 -9.97 -13.15
N LEU A 36 -3.29 -9.23 -12.05
CA LEU A 36 -2.55 -7.98 -11.88
C LEU A 36 -1.06 -8.27 -11.92
N ARG A 37 -0.33 -7.59 -12.80
CA ARG A 37 1.13 -7.69 -12.83
C ARG A 37 1.71 -7.09 -11.55
N PRO A 38 2.79 -7.65 -11.00
CA PRO A 38 3.44 -7.02 -9.86
C PRO A 38 4.22 -5.77 -10.28
N ILE A 39 4.36 -4.84 -9.36
CA ILE A 39 5.26 -3.69 -9.49
C ILE A 39 6.69 -4.23 -9.64
N PRO A 40 7.49 -3.75 -10.61
CA PRO A 40 8.84 -4.25 -10.87
C PRO A 40 9.70 -4.31 -9.60
N GLY A 41 10.36 -5.45 -9.38
CA GLY A 41 11.20 -5.70 -8.21
C GLY A 41 10.45 -6.03 -6.91
N THR A 42 9.12 -6.19 -6.97
CA THR A 42 8.29 -6.55 -5.81
C THR A 42 7.33 -7.70 -6.12
N LYS A 43 6.63 -8.19 -5.09
CA LYS A 43 5.47 -9.09 -5.24
C LYS A 43 4.13 -8.35 -5.10
N ILE A 44 4.16 -7.03 -5.01
CA ILE A 44 2.99 -6.18 -4.77
C ILE A 44 2.26 -5.97 -6.10
N ALA A 45 0.96 -6.19 -6.12
CA ALA A 45 0.12 -6.00 -7.30
C ALA A 45 0.17 -4.53 -7.78
N ASP A 46 0.32 -4.34 -9.08
CA ASP A 46 0.39 -3.01 -9.69
C ASP A 46 -1.01 -2.40 -9.83
N THR A 47 -1.43 -1.69 -8.78
CA THR A 47 -2.69 -0.94 -8.75
C THR A 47 -2.42 0.56 -8.53
N PRO A 48 -3.32 1.45 -8.95
CA PRO A 48 -3.18 2.89 -8.66
C PRO A 48 -2.98 3.17 -7.18
N LEU A 49 -3.76 2.51 -6.32
CA LEU A 49 -3.69 2.67 -4.87
C LEU A 49 -2.34 2.21 -4.28
N HIS A 50 -1.81 1.06 -4.74
CA HIS A 50 -0.50 0.61 -4.27
C HIS A 50 0.62 1.55 -4.73
N ARG A 51 0.55 2.10 -5.95
CA ARG A 51 1.50 3.09 -6.43
C ARG A 51 1.47 4.36 -5.59
N GLU A 52 0.29 4.84 -5.23
CA GLU A 52 0.11 6.01 -4.36
C GLU A 52 0.75 5.79 -2.98
N LEU A 53 0.47 4.63 -2.35
CA LEU A 53 1.08 4.27 -1.07
C LEU A 53 2.61 4.18 -1.16
N LEU A 54 3.15 3.54 -2.22
CA LEU A 54 4.59 3.48 -2.44
C LEU A 54 5.21 4.86 -2.67
N GLN A 55 4.53 5.73 -3.40
CA GLN A 55 4.97 7.12 -3.57
C GLN A 55 5.02 7.85 -2.23
N ARG A 56 4.01 7.65 -1.37
CA ARG A 56 4.00 8.24 -0.02
C ARG A 56 5.15 7.75 0.84
N VAL A 57 5.47 6.46 0.78
CA VAL A 57 6.63 5.90 1.49
C VAL A 57 7.96 6.39 0.89
N GLU A 58 8.03 6.63 -0.42
CA GLU A 58 9.21 7.21 -1.05
C GLU A 58 9.42 8.67 -0.63
N GLU A 59 8.36 9.47 -0.49
CA GLU A 59 8.44 10.81 0.09
C GLU A 59 8.99 10.78 1.52
N TYR A 60 8.52 9.82 2.34
CA TYR A 60 9.06 9.58 3.69
C TYR A 60 10.56 9.23 3.63
N ARG A 61 10.97 8.32 2.74
CA ARG A 61 12.36 7.93 2.56
C ARG A 61 13.25 9.13 2.22
N ILE A 62 12.79 9.97 1.28
CA ILE A 62 13.51 11.18 0.87
C ILE A 62 13.60 12.17 2.03
N ALA A 63 12.53 12.41 2.77
CA ALA A 63 12.51 13.30 3.92
C ALA A 63 13.47 12.82 5.04
N MET A 64 13.56 11.50 5.25
CA MET A 64 14.55 10.88 6.15
C MET A 64 15.99 11.18 5.69
N GLU A 65 16.33 10.95 4.42
CA GLU A 65 17.67 11.22 3.89
C GLU A 65 18.03 12.72 3.95
N GLN A 66 17.05 13.58 3.74
CA GLN A 66 17.19 15.03 3.85
C GLN A 66 17.23 15.51 5.31
N ARG A 67 16.90 14.64 6.27
CA ARG A 67 16.77 14.95 7.70
C ARG A 67 15.75 16.07 7.95
N ASP A 68 14.71 16.12 7.13
CA ASP A 68 13.66 17.12 7.20
C ASP A 68 12.59 16.70 8.22
N ALA A 69 12.84 17.04 9.50
CA ALA A 69 11.91 16.76 10.59
C ALA A 69 10.54 17.43 10.38
N GLY A 70 10.51 18.62 9.76
CA GLY A 70 9.28 19.35 9.48
C GLY A 70 8.41 18.61 8.44
N LYS A 71 9.04 18.16 7.35
CA LYS A 71 8.35 17.35 6.32
C LYS A 71 7.83 16.05 6.91
N LEU A 72 8.66 15.31 7.66
CA LEU A 72 8.25 14.07 8.33
C LEU A 72 7.06 14.31 9.26
N LEU A 73 7.11 15.34 10.09
CA LEU A 73 6.01 15.67 10.98
C LEU A 73 4.72 16.02 10.22
N SER A 74 4.82 16.70 9.07
CA SER A 74 3.66 17.03 8.22
C SER A 74 3.04 15.79 7.55
N MET A 75 3.75 14.68 7.51
CA MET A 75 3.29 13.40 6.98
C MET A 75 2.60 12.53 8.05
N ALA A 76 2.79 12.85 9.33
CA ALA A 76 2.17 12.13 10.44
C ALA A 76 0.74 12.60 10.69
N HIS A 77 -0.12 11.65 11.05
CA HIS A 77 -1.48 11.94 11.49
C HIS A 77 -1.49 12.54 12.90
N PRO A 78 -2.43 13.45 13.26
CA PRO A 78 -2.53 14.00 14.63
C PRO A 78 -2.65 12.93 15.73
N ASN A 79 -3.25 11.77 15.41
CA ASN A 79 -3.34 10.62 16.30
C ASN A 79 -2.18 9.64 16.16
N TYR A 80 -1.02 10.09 15.64
CA TYR A 80 0.18 9.27 15.55
C TYR A 80 0.57 8.71 16.92
N TYR A 81 0.86 7.41 16.95
CA TYR A 81 1.36 6.73 18.14
C TYR A 81 2.40 5.67 17.76
N GLU A 82 3.52 5.67 18.45
CA GLU A 82 4.59 4.70 18.30
C GLU A 82 4.78 3.97 19.63
N ASP A 83 4.63 2.64 19.59
CA ASP A 83 4.85 1.76 20.75
C ASP A 83 6.28 1.22 20.84
N SER A 84 7.15 1.66 19.91
CA SER A 84 8.56 1.25 19.82
C SER A 84 8.80 -0.27 19.77
N GLY A 85 7.74 -1.08 19.81
CA GLY A 85 7.80 -2.55 19.80
C GLY A 85 8.45 -3.16 21.04
N THR A 86 8.52 -2.42 22.15
CA THR A 86 9.08 -2.89 23.42
C THR A 86 7.98 -3.13 24.46
N PRO A 87 8.19 -4.01 25.48
CA PRO A 87 7.24 -4.19 26.57
C PRO A 87 7.11 -2.96 27.50
N SER A 88 8.01 -1.98 27.36
CA SER A 88 8.05 -0.78 28.21
C SER A 88 7.37 0.39 27.52
N ALA A 89 6.37 0.98 28.15
CA ALA A 89 5.74 2.21 27.63
C ALA A 89 6.60 3.49 27.83
N GLN A 90 7.85 3.37 28.31
CA GLN A 90 8.73 4.52 28.54
C GLN A 90 9.30 5.12 27.26
N ASP A 91 9.39 4.33 26.21
CA ASP A 91 9.87 4.72 24.88
C ASP A 91 8.73 4.97 23.88
N ASP A 92 7.48 4.83 24.34
CA ASP A 92 6.29 5.15 23.55
C ASP A 92 6.14 6.67 23.43
N TYR A 93 5.63 7.11 22.28
CA TYR A 93 5.34 8.52 22.08
C TYR A 93 4.19 8.76 21.09
N ALA A 94 3.40 9.77 21.39
CA ALA A 94 2.36 10.29 20.50
C ALA A 94 2.93 11.41 19.61
N TYR A 95 2.09 12.01 18.77
CA TYR A 95 2.44 13.08 17.83
C TYR A 95 3.28 14.22 18.45
N ALA A 96 2.94 14.69 19.66
CA ALA A 96 3.73 15.72 20.33
C ALA A 96 5.16 15.28 20.68
N GLY A 97 5.31 14.00 21.04
CA GLY A 97 6.63 13.39 21.26
C GLY A 97 7.40 13.17 19.98
N LEU A 98 6.71 12.81 18.88
CA LEU A 98 7.32 12.58 17.58
C LEU A 98 8.17 13.78 17.12
N LYS A 99 7.66 15.01 17.24
CA LYS A 99 8.39 16.20 16.86
C LYS A 99 9.76 16.24 17.55
N ARG A 100 9.78 16.07 18.88
CA ARG A 100 11.01 16.08 19.68
C ARG A 100 11.96 14.96 19.27
N VAL A 101 11.42 13.74 19.06
CA VAL A 101 12.20 12.58 18.63
C VAL A 101 12.86 12.84 17.28
N LEU A 102 12.13 13.34 16.29
CA LEU A 102 12.66 13.66 14.97
C LEU A 102 13.74 14.75 15.04
N GLU A 103 13.46 15.86 15.70
CA GLU A 103 14.41 16.96 15.85
C GLU A 103 15.69 16.50 16.55
N THR A 104 15.57 15.75 17.65
CA THR A 104 16.73 15.27 18.41
C THR A 104 17.54 14.24 17.63
N ARG A 105 16.88 13.23 17.03
CA ARG A 105 17.58 12.15 16.32
C ARG A 105 18.23 12.63 15.03
N LEU A 106 17.58 13.53 14.28
CA LEU A 106 18.09 13.97 12.98
C LEU A 106 19.10 15.10 13.08
N SER A 107 19.10 15.89 14.15
CA SER A 107 20.07 17.00 14.34
C SER A 107 21.52 16.53 14.47
N SER A 108 21.76 15.36 15.05
CA SER A 108 23.09 14.77 15.20
C SER A 108 23.58 14.03 13.94
N VAL A 109 22.72 13.82 12.97
CA VAL A 109 23.04 13.09 11.72
C VAL A 109 23.59 14.06 10.69
N ARG A 110 24.82 13.86 10.24
CA ARG A 110 25.45 14.66 9.18
C ARG A 110 25.11 14.16 7.79
N TRP A 111 25.03 12.86 7.62
CA TRP A 111 24.72 12.19 6.37
C TRP A 111 23.86 10.96 6.62
N MET A 112 22.96 10.65 5.69
CA MET A 112 22.06 9.50 5.78
C MET A 112 21.76 8.93 4.39
N ARG A 113 21.75 7.60 4.30
CA ARG A 113 21.25 6.85 3.17
C ARG A 113 20.25 5.82 3.66
N TYR A 114 19.04 5.87 3.14
CA TYR A 114 17.91 5.05 3.57
C TYR A 114 17.37 4.25 2.40
N LEU A 115 17.73 2.98 2.28
CA LEU A 115 17.27 2.07 1.25
C LEU A 115 16.07 1.28 1.75
N ILE A 116 15.04 1.16 0.93
CA ILE A 116 13.82 0.43 1.24
C ILE A 116 13.65 -0.72 0.24
N ARG A 117 13.27 -1.88 0.76
CA ARG A 117 12.78 -3.04 0.00
C ARG A 117 11.38 -3.36 0.47
N TYR A 118 10.41 -3.12 -0.39
CA TYR A 118 9.00 -3.39 -0.08
C TYR A 118 8.73 -4.88 -0.04
N ARG A 119 7.93 -5.33 0.93
CA ARG A 119 7.55 -6.72 1.12
C ARG A 119 6.09 -6.96 0.83
N ASP A 120 5.21 -6.16 1.43
CA ASP A 120 3.77 -6.34 1.33
C ASP A 120 3.03 -5.01 1.53
N ILE A 121 1.85 -4.90 0.95
CA ILE A 121 0.89 -3.81 1.18
C ILE A 121 -0.46 -4.44 1.43
N ARG A 122 -1.10 -4.05 2.52
CA ARG A 122 -2.49 -4.40 2.82
C ARG A 122 -3.31 -3.15 3.01
N VAL A 123 -4.48 -3.13 2.41
CA VAL A 123 -5.44 -2.02 2.52
C VAL A 123 -6.77 -2.57 3.00
N THR A 124 -7.33 -1.93 4.03
CA THR A 124 -8.62 -2.27 4.60
C THR A 124 -9.39 -0.99 4.90
N GLY A 125 -10.36 -0.66 4.04
CA GLY A 125 -11.09 0.59 4.11
C GLY A 125 -10.17 1.80 3.93
N ASP A 126 -10.14 2.68 4.90
CA ASP A 126 -9.31 3.88 4.97
C ASP A 126 -7.90 3.65 5.57
N ARG A 127 -7.56 2.41 5.91
CA ARG A 127 -6.29 2.06 6.55
C ARG A 127 -5.41 1.25 5.63
N ALA A 128 -4.10 1.50 5.69
CA ALA A 128 -3.11 0.73 4.98
C ALA A 128 -1.95 0.36 5.89
N THR A 129 -1.35 -0.81 5.63
CA THR A 129 -0.06 -1.21 6.20
C THR A 129 0.92 -1.47 5.07
N VAL A 130 2.14 -0.98 5.22
CA VAL A 130 3.25 -1.22 4.29
C VAL A 130 4.36 -1.91 5.06
N ASP A 131 4.56 -3.19 4.79
CA ASP A 131 5.66 -3.99 5.33
C ASP A 131 6.89 -3.84 4.42
N LEU A 132 8.00 -3.48 5.01
CA LEU A 132 9.25 -3.24 4.29
C LEU A 132 10.46 -3.72 5.09
N ARG A 133 11.58 -3.90 4.40
CA ARG A 133 12.89 -4.00 5.01
C ARG A 133 13.70 -2.78 4.65
N TYR A 134 14.33 -2.17 5.62
CA TYR A 134 15.23 -1.04 5.39
C TYR A 134 16.69 -1.40 5.62
N ASP A 135 17.56 -0.64 4.96
CA ASP A 135 19.00 -0.60 5.16
C ASP A 135 19.39 0.88 5.29
N LEU A 136 19.69 1.28 6.52
CA LEU A 136 19.98 2.65 6.91
C LEU A 136 21.47 2.77 7.24
N SER A 137 22.20 3.59 6.48
CA SER A 137 23.56 3.98 6.79
C SER A 137 23.59 5.46 7.12
N PHE A 138 24.23 5.85 8.20
CA PHE A 138 24.28 7.25 8.61
C PHE A 138 25.57 7.60 9.37
N GLN A 139 25.94 8.87 9.30
CA GLN A 139 27.09 9.45 9.97
C GLN A 139 26.61 10.35 11.11
N LEU A 140 27.04 10.06 12.31
CA LEU A 140 26.76 10.85 13.50
C LEU A 140 27.95 11.75 13.84
N MET A 141 27.66 12.97 14.29
CA MET A 141 28.59 13.80 15.02
C MET A 141 28.52 13.45 16.51
N THR A 142 29.63 13.08 17.09
CA THR A 142 29.77 12.80 18.52
C THR A 142 30.83 13.71 19.13
N GLU A 143 30.91 13.80 20.46
CA GLU A 143 31.92 14.58 21.17
C GLU A 143 33.37 14.16 20.84
N ILE A 144 33.55 12.90 20.45
CA ILE A 144 34.85 12.32 20.11
C ILE A 144 35.12 12.25 18.60
N GLY A 145 34.21 12.82 17.75
CA GLY A 145 34.37 12.87 16.31
C GLY A 145 33.23 12.19 15.55
N GLU A 146 33.46 11.91 14.29
CA GLU A 146 32.48 11.31 13.39
C GLU A 146 32.39 9.79 13.59
N LYS A 147 31.16 9.24 13.65
CA LYS A 147 30.91 7.82 13.77
C LYS A 147 29.95 7.37 12.65
N TRP A 148 30.33 6.32 11.94
CA TRP A 148 29.46 5.66 10.97
C TRP A 148 28.68 4.52 11.63
N GLU A 149 27.37 4.49 11.35
CA GLU A 149 26.50 3.40 11.79
C GLU A 149 25.70 2.86 10.62
N ARG A 150 25.34 1.57 10.73
CA ARG A 150 24.45 0.90 9.80
C ARG A 150 23.44 0.09 10.56
N ARG A 151 22.17 0.18 10.16
CA ARG A 151 21.06 -0.58 10.74
C ARG A 151 20.23 -1.20 9.63
N GLN A 152 19.84 -2.47 9.83
CA GLN A 152 18.96 -3.20 8.95
C GLN A 152 17.88 -3.86 9.79
N ASN A 153 16.62 -3.66 9.43
CA ASN A 153 15.52 -4.33 10.11
C ASN A 153 14.29 -4.41 9.20
N ASP A 154 13.35 -5.26 9.57
CA ASP A 154 11.99 -5.24 9.03
C ASP A 154 11.19 -4.16 9.77
N LYS A 155 10.32 -3.48 9.05
CA LYS A 155 9.52 -2.37 9.56
C LYS A 155 8.12 -2.42 8.98
N ARG A 156 7.13 -2.07 9.77
CA ARG A 156 5.76 -1.81 9.36
C ARG A 156 5.48 -0.33 9.48
N LEU A 157 4.93 0.24 8.41
CA LEU A 157 4.38 1.58 8.40
C LEU A 157 2.86 1.45 8.38
N GLU A 158 2.19 2.17 9.23
CA GLU A 158 0.72 2.23 9.27
C GLU A 158 0.24 3.60 8.81
N LEU A 159 -0.75 3.60 7.93
CA LEU A 159 -1.27 4.81 7.32
C LEU A 159 -2.80 4.82 7.40
N VAL A 160 -3.36 6.03 7.44
CA VAL A 160 -4.79 6.29 7.28
C VAL A 160 -5.00 7.28 6.14
N HIS A 161 -6.05 7.07 5.36
CA HIS A 161 -6.47 7.99 4.31
C HIS A 161 -7.42 9.03 4.88
N GLU A 162 -7.01 10.30 4.84
CA GLU A 162 -7.82 11.42 5.33
C GLU A 162 -7.84 12.55 4.29
N GLY A 163 -9.04 12.91 3.87
CA GLY A 163 -9.21 13.86 2.76
C GLY A 163 -8.67 13.28 1.45
N ASP A 164 -7.60 13.87 0.93
CA ASP A 164 -6.96 13.53 -0.33
C ASP A 164 -5.58 12.89 -0.18
N ARG A 165 -5.20 12.47 1.03
CA ARG A 165 -3.83 12.00 1.31
C ARG A 165 -3.75 10.91 2.36
N TRP A 166 -2.70 10.11 2.25
CA TRP A 166 -2.31 9.14 3.26
C TRP A 166 -1.41 9.79 4.31
N LEU A 167 -1.75 9.61 5.59
CA LEU A 167 -0.99 10.09 6.75
C LEU A 167 -0.51 8.88 7.57
N PHE A 168 0.71 8.95 8.07
CA PHE A 168 1.28 7.90 8.90
C PHE A 168 0.69 7.96 10.31
N THR A 169 0.24 6.82 10.81
CA THR A 169 -0.27 6.66 12.18
C THR A 169 0.74 5.96 13.08
N SER A 170 1.72 5.25 12.52
CA SER A 170 2.79 4.56 13.24
C SER A 170 3.94 4.22 12.29
N GLY A 171 5.13 3.94 12.85
CA GLY A 171 6.26 3.36 12.13
C GLY A 171 7.30 4.38 11.63
N PHE A 172 7.54 5.52 12.24
CA PHE A 172 8.63 6.46 11.87
C PHE A 172 9.99 6.06 12.45
#